data_0f4b06408d8ee4c69bf4bc60a5b6af6b
#
_entry.id   0f4b06408d8ee4c69bf4bc60a5b6af6b
#
_cell.length_a   1.000
_cell.length_b   1.000
_cell.length_c   1.000
_cell.angle_alpha   90.00
_cell.angle_beta   90.00
_cell.angle_gamma   90.00
#
_symmetry.space_group_name_H-M   'P 1'
#
loop_
_entity.id
_entity.type
_entity.pdbx_description
1 polymer ?
#
loop_
_entity_poly.entity_id
_entity_poly.type
_entity_poly.pdbx_seq_one_letter_code
_entity_poly.pdbx_strand_id
1 'polypeptide(L)'
;MKTAVWAACLLLLASALPPAADAARRPHRVARHAAHQPVQPAAAPQPLHVTIMDGDSGAILHCEDCNAPMPPASMSKLMTALIVGDALLQHRITLDTRYHVSENAWRHGAMSDGSHMFLELNSEVSIRDLIQGVIVVSANDACIVLAEGLAGSESAFVALMNRRAQELGLRSAHFTNATGLPDPNHVISSADLARLARYLVANHPELYRLYGERAFTYNGHTQENRNPLLGTVAGADGLKTGHTDDSGFGLVGSAVQNGHRRILVFNGLRSMADRREAGINLMRAAFEQYATQRIARRGQQLGEAQVYLGSRATAPLVAQNDIVVGGPQAVLAGLRTHVVYAGPLRAPIAQGQVVAQLVVEGPGLQTKRFPLVSGQRIGGANWFAKAWEGLRVTFSGAH
;
A
#
# COMPACT_ATOMS: atom_id res chain seq x y z
N MET A 1 32.71 -65.63 -33.12
CA MET A 1 34.14 -65.94 -33.46
C MET A 1 35.01 -64.87 -32.78
N LYS A 2 35.98 -65.43 -31.96
CA LYS A 2 37.17 -64.76 -31.39
C LYS A 2 36.88 -63.74 -30.26
N THR A 3 36.84 -64.03 -28.94
CA THR A 3 37.83 -64.54 -27.96
C THR A 3 39.15 -63.80 -27.89
N ALA A 4 39.44 -63.22 -26.70
CA ALA A 4 40.70 -63.20 -25.95
C ALA A 4 40.52 -62.21 -24.77
N VAL A 5 40.51 -62.50 -23.51
CA VAL A 5 41.24 -63.27 -22.53
C VAL A 5 42.67 -62.70 -22.25
N TRP A 6 43.00 -62.66 -20.94
CA TRP A 6 44.29 -62.50 -20.22
C TRP A 6 44.62 -61.04 -19.74
N ALA A 7 45.15 -60.77 -18.50
CA ALA A 7 45.62 -61.62 -17.39
C ALA A 7 45.79 -60.77 -16.13
N ALA A 8 45.70 -61.45 -15.00
CA ALA A 8 45.99 -60.92 -13.64
C ALA A 8 47.49 -60.79 -13.43
N CYS A 9 47.90 -59.84 -12.56
CA CYS A 9 49.20 -59.86 -11.90
C CYS A 9 49.02 -59.51 -10.40
N LEU A 10 49.11 -60.56 -9.57
CA LEU A 10 49.34 -60.51 -8.17
C LEU A 10 50.83 -60.15 -7.92
N LEU A 11 51.11 -59.20 -7.03
CA LEU A 11 52.40 -59.04 -6.38
C LEU A 11 52.19 -58.88 -4.88
N LEU A 12 52.48 -59.94 -4.16
CA LEU A 12 52.73 -60.00 -2.71
C LEU A 12 54.05 -59.32 -2.39
N LEU A 13 54.05 -58.41 -1.42
CA LEU A 13 55.26 -58.03 -0.70
C LEU A 13 54.96 -57.91 0.80
N ALA A 14 55.84 -58.56 1.52
CA ALA A 14 55.77 -58.91 2.93
C ALA A 14 56.07 -57.76 3.88
N SER A 15 55.44 -57.89 5.00
CA SER A 15 55.65 -57.38 6.35
C SER A 15 57.02 -56.86 6.74
N ALA A 16 57.03 -55.66 7.39
CA ALA A 16 57.98 -55.32 8.41
C ALA A 16 57.31 -54.43 9.49
N LEU A 17 57.18 -54.97 10.68
CA LEU A 17 56.80 -54.24 11.89
C LEU A 17 58.04 -53.58 12.51
N PRO A 18 57.97 -52.30 12.92
CA PRO A 18 58.91 -51.72 13.86
C PRO A 18 58.39 -51.82 15.33
N PRO A 19 59.27 -51.73 16.32
CA PRO A 19 58.98 -52.09 17.70
C PRO A 19 58.24 -51.00 18.48
N ALA A 20 57.54 -51.46 19.53
CA ALA A 20 56.80 -50.64 20.48
C ALA A 20 57.70 -49.59 21.17
N ALA A 21 57.29 -48.35 21.14
CA ALA A 21 57.80 -47.26 21.92
C ALA A 21 56.78 -46.81 22.96
N ASP A 22 57.29 -46.62 24.15
CA ASP A 22 56.69 -46.29 25.42
C ASP A 22 55.54 -45.27 25.38
N ALA A 23 54.39 -45.61 25.97
CA ALA A 23 53.25 -44.72 26.13
C ALA A 23 53.48 -43.78 27.34
N ALA A 24 54.00 -42.62 27.13
CA ALA A 24 54.00 -41.54 28.11
C ALA A 24 52.52 -41.03 28.29
N ARG A 25 51.96 -41.26 29.50
CA ARG A 25 50.68 -40.74 29.93
C ARG A 25 50.61 -39.22 29.84
N ARG A 26 49.86 -38.71 28.89
CA ARG A 26 49.46 -37.29 28.86
C ARG A 26 48.18 -37.11 29.74
N PRO A 27 48.11 -36.09 30.61
CA PRO A 27 46.91 -35.87 31.42
C PRO A 27 45.74 -35.46 30.55
N HIS A 28 44.60 -36.10 30.74
CA HIS A 28 43.31 -35.71 30.13
C HIS A 28 42.97 -34.27 30.49
N ARG A 29 43.01 -33.39 29.50
CA ARG A 29 42.47 -32.06 29.61
C ARG A 29 40.94 -32.18 29.57
N VAL A 30 40.29 -32.05 30.73
CA VAL A 30 38.84 -31.98 30.86
C VAL A 30 38.39 -30.78 30.04
N ALA A 31 37.67 -31.04 28.95
CA ALA A 31 37.01 -30.00 28.18
C ALA A 31 35.97 -29.32 29.11
N ARG A 32 36.24 -28.06 29.48
CA ARG A 32 35.24 -27.21 30.12
C ARG A 32 34.07 -27.12 29.17
N HIS A 33 32.90 -27.63 29.55
CA HIS A 33 31.65 -27.33 28.89
C HIS A 33 31.50 -25.82 28.81
N ALA A 34 31.55 -25.30 27.58
CA ALA A 34 31.12 -23.93 27.31
C ALA A 34 29.66 -23.83 27.78
N ALA A 35 29.42 -22.98 28.78
CA ALA A 35 28.08 -22.67 29.23
C ALA A 35 27.27 -22.20 28.00
N HIS A 36 26.21 -22.91 27.67
CA HIS A 36 25.22 -22.45 26.71
C HIS A 36 24.68 -21.10 27.21
N GLN A 37 25.11 -20.02 26.60
CA GLN A 37 24.40 -18.76 26.77
C GLN A 37 22.98 -18.98 26.23
N PRO A 38 21.95 -18.63 26.99
CA PRO A 38 20.60 -18.68 26.45
C PRO A 38 20.55 -17.79 25.22
N VAL A 39 20.25 -18.40 24.07
CA VAL A 39 19.97 -17.66 22.82
C VAL A 39 18.74 -16.81 23.14
N GLN A 40 18.94 -15.50 23.28
CA GLN A 40 17.80 -14.58 23.34
C GLN A 40 16.97 -14.81 22.09
N PRO A 41 15.64 -15.03 22.23
CA PRO A 41 14.79 -15.14 21.07
C PRO A 41 15.00 -13.90 20.22
N ALA A 42 15.34 -14.09 18.94
CA ALA A 42 15.45 -12.99 17.99
C ALA A 42 14.15 -12.21 18.05
N ALA A 43 14.25 -10.88 18.19
CA ALA A 43 13.08 -10.02 18.15
C ALA A 43 12.25 -10.36 16.90
N ALA A 44 10.94 -10.44 17.06
CA ALA A 44 10.04 -10.72 15.95
C ALA A 44 10.34 -9.72 14.81
N PRO A 45 10.42 -10.18 13.56
CA PRO A 45 10.74 -9.31 12.43
C PRO A 45 9.64 -8.24 12.31
N GLN A 46 10.07 -6.98 12.32
CA GLN A 46 9.16 -5.84 12.22
C GLN A 46 9.02 -5.45 10.76
N PRO A 47 7.78 -5.23 10.27
CA PRO A 47 7.56 -4.70 8.93
C PRO A 47 8.01 -3.23 8.87
N LEU A 48 8.34 -2.78 7.64
CA LEU A 48 8.63 -1.40 7.34
C LEU A 48 7.40 -0.73 6.69
N HIS A 49 7.33 0.59 6.73
CA HIS A 49 6.32 1.42 6.04
C HIS A 49 4.87 0.96 6.29
N VAL A 50 4.46 0.83 7.54
CA VAL A 50 3.13 0.30 7.89
C VAL A 50 2.05 1.37 7.79
N THR A 51 0.95 1.02 7.13
CA THR A 51 -0.31 1.79 7.14
C THR A 51 -1.47 0.90 7.55
N ILE A 52 -2.22 1.31 8.57
CA ILE A 52 -3.57 0.80 8.83
C ILE A 52 -4.55 1.93 8.54
N MET A 53 -5.55 1.66 7.70
CA MET A 53 -6.56 2.63 7.26
C MET A 53 -7.96 2.10 7.54
N ASP A 54 -8.82 2.99 7.97
CA ASP A 54 -10.27 2.76 7.97
C ASP A 54 -10.79 2.82 6.54
N GLY A 55 -11.28 1.70 6.02
CA GLY A 55 -11.73 1.59 4.64
C GLY A 55 -12.96 2.43 4.33
N ASP A 56 -13.81 2.68 5.32
CA ASP A 56 -15.05 3.42 5.17
C ASP A 56 -14.78 4.93 5.02
N SER A 57 -14.06 5.52 5.98
CA SER A 57 -13.76 6.96 5.98
C SER A 57 -12.47 7.34 5.24
N GLY A 58 -11.53 6.42 5.08
CA GLY A 58 -10.17 6.71 4.59
C GLY A 58 -9.24 7.30 5.66
N ALA A 59 -9.67 7.34 6.92
CA ALA A 59 -8.82 7.82 8.01
C ALA A 59 -7.67 6.87 8.28
N ILE A 60 -6.45 7.40 8.37
CA ILE A 60 -5.27 6.64 8.79
C ILE A 60 -5.39 6.37 10.29
N LEU A 61 -5.38 5.10 10.67
CA LEU A 61 -5.45 4.60 12.04
C LEU A 61 -4.06 4.43 12.67
N HIS A 62 -3.11 3.93 11.85
CA HIS A 62 -1.72 3.76 12.22
C HIS A 62 -0.81 4.09 11.04
N CYS A 63 0.30 4.72 11.32
CA CYS A 63 1.31 5.11 10.35
C CYS A 63 2.70 4.95 10.97
N GLU A 64 3.47 4.05 10.41
CA GLU A 64 4.89 3.92 10.68
C GLU A 64 5.63 4.08 9.36
N ASP A 65 6.37 5.17 9.23
CA ASP A 65 7.05 5.60 8.00
C ASP A 65 6.16 5.53 6.73
N CYS A 66 4.86 5.70 6.92
CA CYS A 66 3.82 5.39 5.94
C CYS A 66 3.80 6.32 4.72
N ASN A 67 4.44 7.49 4.79
CA ASN A 67 4.51 8.45 3.70
C ASN A 67 5.82 8.36 2.89
N ALA A 68 6.82 7.62 3.37
CA ALA A 68 8.06 7.40 2.64
C ALA A 68 7.80 6.53 1.40
N PRO A 69 8.34 6.92 0.23
CA PRO A 69 8.31 6.07 -0.95
C PRO A 69 9.05 4.75 -0.69
N MET A 70 8.45 3.65 -1.11
CA MET A 70 9.02 2.30 -0.99
C MET A 70 8.82 1.53 -2.30
N PRO A 71 9.68 0.54 -2.62
CA PRO A 71 9.43 -0.36 -3.73
C PRO A 71 8.22 -1.26 -3.41
N PRO A 72 7.14 -1.18 -4.20
CA PRO A 72 5.91 -1.91 -3.90
C PRO A 72 5.95 -3.38 -4.32
N ALA A 73 6.90 -3.79 -5.14
CA ALA A 73 6.87 -5.08 -5.82
C ALA A 73 5.51 -5.31 -6.51
N SER A 74 5.01 -6.55 -6.53
CA SER A 74 3.73 -6.89 -7.16
C SER A 74 2.48 -6.25 -6.50
N MET A 75 2.63 -5.50 -5.40
CA MET A 75 1.49 -4.73 -4.87
C MET A 75 1.08 -3.59 -5.82
N SER A 76 1.99 -3.11 -6.68
CA SER A 76 1.68 -2.12 -7.74
C SER A 76 0.67 -2.64 -8.78
N LYS A 77 0.48 -3.97 -8.90
CA LYS A 77 -0.55 -4.56 -9.77
C LYS A 77 -1.98 -4.15 -9.40
N LEU A 78 -2.19 -3.54 -8.22
CA LEU A 78 -3.45 -2.86 -7.91
C LEU A 78 -3.73 -1.72 -8.89
N MET A 79 -2.70 -0.97 -9.32
CA MET A 79 -2.86 0.07 -10.34
C MET A 79 -3.09 -0.55 -11.73
N THR A 80 -2.37 -1.61 -12.07
CA THR A 80 -2.60 -2.36 -13.34
C THR A 80 -4.04 -2.85 -13.43
N ALA A 81 -4.55 -3.47 -12.37
CA ALA A 81 -5.93 -3.92 -12.30
C ALA A 81 -6.92 -2.75 -12.35
N LEU A 82 -6.62 -1.62 -11.70
CA LEU A 82 -7.45 -0.43 -11.75
C LEU A 82 -7.60 0.13 -13.17
N ILE A 83 -6.51 0.24 -13.94
CA ILE A 83 -6.56 0.73 -15.33
C ILE A 83 -7.44 -0.17 -16.20
N VAL A 84 -7.34 -1.50 -16.02
CA VAL A 84 -8.20 -2.47 -16.71
C VAL A 84 -9.66 -2.32 -16.24
N GLY A 85 -9.88 -2.17 -14.94
CA GLY A 85 -11.21 -1.92 -14.35
C GLY A 85 -11.85 -0.63 -14.87
N ASP A 86 -11.09 0.44 -14.98
CA ASP A 86 -11.56 1.71 -15.57
C ASP A 86 -11.97 1.52 -17.04
N ALA A 87 -11.21 0.75 -17.82
CA ALA A 87 -11.53 0.45 -19.21
C ALA A 87 -12.82 -0.40 -19.35
N LEU A 88 -13.04 -1.36 -18.44
CA LEU A 88 -14.28 -2.13 -18.36
C LEU A 88 -15.49 -1.26 -18.02
N LEU A 89 -15.38 -0.38 -16.99
CA LEU A 89 -16.45 0.55 -16.61
C LEU A 89 -16.79 1.55 -17.72
N GLN A 90 -15.80 1.96 -18.50
CA GLN A 90 -15.96 2.85 -19.65
C GLN A 90 -16.43 2.12 -20.92
N HIS A 91 -16.69 0.83 -20.87
CA HIS A 91 -17.09 -0.01 -21.99
C HIS A 91 -16.12 0.02 -23.19
N ARG A 92 -14.84 0.37 -22.94
CA ARG A 92 -13.78 0.30 -23.98
C ARG A 92 -13.37 -1.14 -24.30
N ILE A 93 -13.51 -2.02 -23.31
CA ILE A 93 -13.29 -3.47 -23.42
C ILE A 93 -14.39 -4.19 -22.66
N THR A 94 -14.53 -5.49 -22.90
CA THR A 94 -15.39 -6.41 -22.15
C THR A 94 -14.54 -7.53 -21.56
N LEU A 95 -15.07 -8.31 -20.65
CA LEU A 95 -14.37 -9.48 -20.11
C LEU A 95 -14.07 -10.54 -21.19
N ASP A 96 -14.84 -10.56 -22.27
CA ASP A 96 -14.68 -11.50 -23.39
C ASP A 96 -13.78 -10.95 -24.51
N THR A 97 -13.38 -9.66 -24.45
CA THR A 97 -12.33 -9.10 -25.31
C THR A 97 -11.06 -9.92 -25.17
N ARG A 98 -10.42 -10.25 -26.31
CA ARG A 98 -9.21 -11.06 -26.33
C ARG A 98 -8.01 -10.23 -26.74
N TYR A 99 -6.88 -10.51 -26.14
CA TYR A 99 -5.61 -9.91 -26.49
C TYR A 99 -4.58 -10.97 -26.88
N HIS A 100 -3.76 -10.61 -27.85
CA HIS A 100 -2.69 -11.44 -28.38
C HIS A 100 -1.53 -11.54 -27.40
N VAL A 101 -1.02 -12.75 -27.20
CA VAL A 101 0.19 -13.00 -26.40
C VAL A 101 1.42 -12.79 -27.28
N SER A 102 2.06 -11.65 -27.14
CA SER A 102 3.27 -11.30 -27.87
C SER A 102 4.48 -12.13 -27.40
N GLU A 103 5.54 -12.15 -28.21
CA GLU A 103 6.81 -12.75 -27.82
C GLU A 103 7.39 -12.07 -26.57
N ASN A 104 7.23 -10.73 -26.45
CA ASN A 104 7.66 -9.96 -25.28
C ASN A 104 6.94 -10.44 -24.00
N ALA A 105 5.61 -10.52 -24.02
CA ALA A 105 4.82 -10.98 -22.88
C ALA A 105 5.15 -12.44 -22.51
N TRP A 106 5.29 -13.31 -23.50
CA TRP A 106 5.65 -14.71 -23.30
C TRP A 106 7.04 -14.86 -22.67
N ARG A 107 8.05 -14.14 -23.18
CA ARG A 107 9.42 -14.18 -22.62
C ARG A 107 9.45 -13.70 -21.17
N HIS A 108 8.79 -12.59 -20.85
CA HIS A 108 8.71 -12.06 -19.49
C HIS A 108 7.98 -12.99 -18.52
N GLY A 109 7.02 -13.81 -19.00
CA GLY A 109 6.37 -14.83 -18.19
C GLY A 109 7.21 -16.10 -18.07
N ALA A 110 7.63 -16.67 -19.20
CA ALA A 110 8.25 -17.99 -19.25
C ALA A 110 9.71 -18.01 -18.77
N MET A 111 10.45 -16.89 -18.90
CA MET A 111 11.89 -16.81 -18.61
C MET A 111 12.23 -16.06 -17.32
N SER A 112 11.24 -15.51 -16.62
CA SER A 112 11.45 -14.87 -15.32
C SER A 112 11.17 -15.85 -14.19
N ASP A 113 11.97 -15.79 -13.12
CA ASP A 113 11.69 -16.50 -11.85
C ASP A 113 10.41 -15.97 -11.15
N GLY A 114 9.69 -15.08 -11.83
CA GLY A 114 8.50 -14.42 -11.33
C GLY A 114 7.22 -15.22 -11.50
N SER A 115 6.14 -14.65 -10.99
CA SER A 115 4.79 -15.21 -11.10
C SER A 115 4.25 -15.09 -12.53
N HIS A 116 3.70 -16.16 -13.08
CA HIS A 116 3.10 -16.19 -14.41
C HIS A 116 1.89 -17.16 -14.44
N MET A 117 1.04 -17.04 -15.46
CA MET A 117 -0.12 -17.91 -15.63
C MET A 117 0.02 -18.90 -16.78
N PHE A 118 1.24 -19.11 -17.29
CA PHE A 118 1.56 -20.06 -18.37
C PHE A 118 0.87 -19.73 -19.70
N LEU A 119 0.97 -18.47 -20.12
CA LEU A 119 0.46 -18.04 -21.42
C LEU A 119 1.25 -18.69 -22.57
N GLU A 120 0.52 -19.14 -23.60
CA GLU A 120 1.13 -19.71 -24.80
C GLU A 120 1.44 -18.59 -25.82
N LEU A 121 2.63 -18.66 -26.41
CA LEU A 121 3.05 -17.72 -27.45
C LEU A 121 2.06 -17.71 -28.63
N ASN A 122 1.73 -16.51 -29.12
CA ASN A 122 0.78 -16.26 -30.20
C ASN A 122 -0.67 -16.70 -29.92
N SER A 123 -1.01 -17.06 -28.71
CA SER A 123 -2.40 -17.32 -28.33
C SER A 123 -3.21 -16.04 -28.14
N GLU A 124 -4.52 -16.17 -28.14
CA GLU A 124 -5.49 -15.10 -27.85
C GLU A 124 -6.13 -15.40 -26.49
N VAL A 125 -6.03 -14.49 -25.52
CA VAL A 125 -6.48 -14.70 -24.14
C VAL A 125 -7.50 -13.65 -23.74
N SER A 126 -8.58 -14.08 -23.07
CA SER A 126 -9.64 -13.19 -22.64
C SER A 126 -9.17 -12.24 -21.51
N ILE A 127 -9.74 -11.02 -21.48
CA ILE A 127 -9.53 -10.08 -20.37
C ILE A 127 -9.91 -10.74 -19.04
N ARG A 128 -10.94 -11.57 -19.02
CA ARG A 128 -11.38 -12.33 -17.84
C ARG A 128 -10.24 -13.16 -17.27
N ASP A 129 -9.61 -13.99 -18.09
CA ASP A 129 -8.52 -14.86 -17.65
C ASP A 129 -7.27 -14.07 -17.28
N LEU A 130 -6.93 -13.05 -18.10
CA LEU A 130 -5.76 -12.20 -17.85
C LEU A 130 -5.88 -11.46 -16.50
N ILE A 131 -7.02 -10.81 -16.24
CA ILE A 131 -7.20 -10.05 -15.00
C ILE A 131 -7.28 -10.96 -13.76
N GLN A 132 -7.87 -12.14 -13.91
CA GLN A 132 -7.88 -13.15 -12.83
C GLN A 132 -6.45 -13.65 -12.56
N GLY A 133 -5.66 -13.90 -13.60
CA GLY A 133 -4.23 -14.23 -13.49
C GLY A 133 -3.41 -13.15 -12.79
N VAL A 134 -3.63 -11.86 -13.12
CA VAL A 134 -2.96 -10.73 -12.44
C VAL A 134 -3.31 -10.68 -10.94
N ILE A 135 -4.59 -10.84 -10.62
CA ILE A 135 -5.10 -10.66 -9.27
C ILE A 135 -4.75 -11.85 -8.36
N VAL A 136 -5.10 -13.06 -8.79
CA VAL A 136 -5.03 -14.26 -7.95
C VAL A 136 -3.61 -14.80 -7.85
N VAL A 137 -2.94 -14.96 -9.01
CA VAL A 137 -1.62 -15.58 -9.08
C VAL A 137 -0.49 -14.60 -9.35
N SER A 138 -0.81 -13.31 -9.47
CA SER A 138 0.20 -12.25 -9.67
C SER A 138 0.95 -12.34 -11.01
N ALA A 139 0.32 -12.86 -12.05
CA ALA A 139 0.91 -13.18 -13.35
C ALA A 139 1.54 -11.95 -14.03
N ASN A 140 2.86 -11.98 -14.25
CA ASN A 140 3.60 -10.92 -14.93
C ASN A 140 3.32 -10.91 -16.44
N ASP A 141 3.29 -12.09 -17.06
CA ASP A 141 2.92 -12.29 -18.48
C ASP A 141 1.55 -11.65 -18.79
N ALA A 142 0.55 -11.90 -17.95
CA ALA A 142 -0.76 -11.29 -18.09
C ALA A 142 -0.73 -9.75 -17.96
N CYS A 143 0.11 -9.20 -17.09
CA CYS A 143 0.28 -7.73 -16.99
C CYS A 143 0.79 -7.13 -18.31
N ILE A 144 1.77 -7.77 -18.93
CA ILE A 144 2.35 -7.30 -20.20
C ILE A 144 1.30 -7.40 -21.32
N VAL A 145 0.60 -8.54 -21.45
CA VAL A 145 -0.48 -8.71 -22.45
C VAL A 145 -1.56 -7.63 -22.27
N LEU A 146 -2.00 -7.38 -21.03
CA LEU A 146 -2.98 -6.32 -20.73
C LEU A 146 -2.46 -4.94 -21.10
N ALA A 147 -1.19 -4.66 -20.81
CA ALA A 147 -0.57 -3.37 -21.11
C ALA A 147 -0.45 -3.14 -22.64
N GLU A 148 0.04 -4.13 -23.38
CA GLU A 148 0.17 -4.07 -24.83
C GLU A 148 -1.20 -3.99 -25.50
N GLY A 149 -2.16 -4.84 -25.10
CA GLY A 149 -3.49 -4.88 -25.70
C GLY A 149 -4.32 -3.62 -25.43
N LEU A 150 -4.23 -3.04 -24.23
CA LEU A 150 -5.04 -1.88 -23.86
C LEU A 150 -4.44 -0.53 -24.33
N ALA A 151 -3.10 -0.42 -24.35
CA ALA A 151 -2.39 0.82 -24.62
C ALA A 151 -1.43 0.76 -25.82
N GLY A 152 -1.30 -0.39 -26.48
CA GLY A 152 -0.40 -0.60 -27.62
C GLY A 152 1.05 -0.87 -27.22
N SER A 153 1.46 -0.55 -25.98
CA SER A 153 2.78 -0.87 -25.43
C SER A 153 2.77 -0.76 -23.90
N GLU A 154 3.72 -1.43 -23.24
CA GLU A 154 3.88 -1.29 -21.77
C GLU A 154 4.23 0.16 -21.37
N SER A 155 5.06 0.87 -22.14
CA SER A 155 5.40 2.26 -21.85
C SER A 155 4.19 3.19 -21.93
N ALA A 156 3.31 3.02 -22.91
CA ALA A 156 2.05 3.76 -22.99
C ALA A 156 1.10 3.43 -21.81
N PHE A 157 1.06 2.16 -21.40
CA PHE A 157 0.29 1.73 -20.25
C PHE A 157 0.81 2.34 -18.93
N VAL A 158 2.13 2.38 -18.76
CA VAL A 158 2.79 3.02 -17.61
C VAL A 158 2.45 4.53 -17.56
N ALA A 159 2.39 5.20 -18.71
CA ALA A 159 1.93 6.58 -18.76
C ALA A 159 0.47 6.74 -18.26
N LEU A 160 -0.42 5.76 -18.57
CA LEU A 160 -1.78 5.73 -18.00
C LEU A 160 -1.76 5.51 -16.49
N MET A 161 -0.95 4.58 -15.97
CA MET A 161 -0.81 4.33 -14.55
C MET A 161 -0.40 5.60 -13.80
N ASN A 162 0.62 6.31 -14.27
CA ASN A 162 1.12 7.54 -13.63
C ASN A 162 0.11 8.69 -13.71
N ARG A 163 -0.58 8.86 -14.84
CA ARG A 163 -1.68 9.83 -14.96
C ARG A 163 -2.78 9.52 -13.95
N ARG A 164 -3.19 8.25 -13.86
CA ARG A 164 -4.23 7.84 -12.92
C ARG A 164 -3.83 8.05 -11.47
N ALA A 165 -2.57 7.81 -11.13
CA ALA A 165 -2.02 8.10 -9.82
C ALA A 165 -2.15 9.60 -9.46
N GLN A 166 -1.84 10.49 -10.40
CA GLN A 166 -2.01 11.94 -10.22
C GLN A 166 -3.48 12.34 -10.01
N GLU A 167 -4.40 11.80 -10.81
CA GLU A 167 -5.85 12.03 -10.67
C GLU A 167 -6.39 11.58 -9.32
N LEU A 168 -5.87 10.48 -8.77
CA LEU A 168 -6.22 9.96 -7.46
C LEU A 168 -5.47 10.65 -6.30
N GLY A 169 -4.57 11.58 -6.60
CA GLY A 169 -3.77 12.29 -5.60
C GLY A 169 -2.73 11.42 -4.90
N LEU A 170 -2.27 10.35 -5.53
CA LEU A 170 -1.23 9.45 -5.02
C LEU A 170 0.15 10.08 -5.28
N ARG A 171 0.52 11.05 -4.45
CA ARG A 171 1.65 11.94 -4.71
C ARG A 171 3.02 11.27 -4.62
N SER A 172 3.12 10.15 -3.91
CA SER A 172 4.36 9.38 -3.77
C SER A 172 4.53 8.35 -4.88
N ALA A 173 3.50 8.11 -5.70
CA ALA A 173 3.50 7.05 -6.70
C ALA A 173 4.26 7.47 -7.96
N HIS A 174 5.19 6.61 -8.39
CA HIS A 174 5.82 6.63 -9.69
C HIS A 174 5.96 5.18 -10.18
N PHE A 175 5.28 4.84 -11.26
CA PHE A 175 5.31 3.52 -11.86
C PHE A 175 6.21 3.52 -13.08
N THR A 176 7.03 2.48 -13.27
CA THR A 176 7.95 2.30 -14.41
C THR A 176 7.62 1.08 -15.26
N ASN A 177 6.82 0.16 -14.72
CA ASN A 177 6.35 -1.04 -15.41
C ASN A 177 4.97 -1.47 -14.90
N ALA A 178 4.32 -2.37 -15.62
CA ALA A 178 2.98 -2.88 -15.29
C ALA A 178 2.99 -4.02 -14.25
N THR A 179 4.17 -4.56 -13.93
CA THR A 179 4.32 -5.81 -13.18
C THR A 179 4.74 -5.61 -11.72
N GLY A 180 5.44 -4.51 -11.41
CA GLY A 180 6.10 -4.29 -10.14
C GLY A 180 7.46 -5.01 -10.03
N LEU A 181 8.07 -5.36 -11.17
CA LEU A 181 9.45 -5.83 -11.20
C LEU A 181 10.40 -4.72 -10.75
N PRO A 182 11.60 -5.08 -10.23
CA PRO A 182 12.53 -4.11 -9.66
C PRO A 182 12.94 -3.01 -10.63
N ASP A 183 12.80 -1.77 -10.18
CA ASP A 183 13.32 -0.56 -10.80
C ASP A 183 13.46 0.48 -9.68
N PRO A 184 14.60 1.18 -9.55
CA PRO A 184 14.82 2.13 -8.45
C PRO A 184 13.83 3.28 -8.41
N ASN A 185 13.17 3.59 -9.54
CA ASN A 185 12.16 4.63 -9.64
C ASN A 185 10.73 4.09 -9.50
N HIS A 186 10.52 2.77 -9.38
CA HIS A 186 9.21 2.17 -9.21
C HIS A 186 8.81 2.21 -7.75
N VAL A 187 8.15 3.28 -7.32
CA VAL A 187 7.88 3.57 -5.92
C VAL A 187 6.46 4.04 -5.66
N ILE A 188 5.99 3.80 -4.45
CA ILE A 188 4.75 4.35 -3.88
C ILE A 188 4.85 4.22 -2.35
N SER A 189 4.27 5.15 -1.59
CA SER A 189 4.18 5.01 -0.14
C SER A 189 3.09 4.02 0.29
N SER A 190 3.22 3.43 1.49
CA SER A 190 2.19 2.53 2.01
C SER A 190 0.85 3.24 2.23
N ALA A 191 0.86 4.54 2.57
CA ALA A 191 -0.34 5.35 2.69
C ALA A 191 -1.05 5.56 1.33
N ASP A 192 -0.32 5.85 0.25
CA ASP A 192 -0.90 6.01 -1.08
C ASP A 192 -1.37 4.66 -1.64
N LEU A 193 -0.66 3.58 -1.34
CA LEU A 193 -1.08 2.23 -1.73
C LEU A 193 -2.38 1.81 -0.99
N ALA A 194 -2.55 2.22 0.27
CA ALA A 194 -3.81 2.03 1.00
C ALA A 194 -4.96 2.87 0.41
N ARG A 195 -4.69 4.10 -0.05
CA ARG A 195 -5.67 4.94 -0.77
C ARG A 195 -6.09 4.30 -2.10
N LEU A 196 -5.13 3.78 -2.87
CA LEU A 196 -5.38 3.04 -4.11
C LEU A 196 -6.26 1.81 -3.86
N ALA A 197 -5.91 1.00 -2.84
CA ALA A 197 -6.70 -0.15 -2.44
C ALA A 197 -8.14 0.23 -2.05
N ARG A 198 -8.30 1.28 -1.24
CA ARG A 198 -9.61 1.80 -0.86
C ARG A 198 -10.43 2.25 -2.06
N TYR A 199 -9.81 2.95 -3.01
CA TYR A 199 -10.47 3.39 -4.24
C TYR A 199 -10.96 2.19 -5.07
N LEU A 200 -10.13 1.17 -5.22
CA LEU A 200 -10.48 -0.04 -5.96
C LEU A 200 -11.67 -0.77 -5.31
N VAL A 201 -11.63 -0.95 -3.99
CA VAL A 201 -12.75 -1.55 -3.23
C VAL A 201 -14.07 -0.80 -3.45
N ALA A 202 -14.03 0.54 -3.40
CA ALA A 202 -15.23 1.37 -3.44
C ALA A 202 -15.81 1.52 -4.86
N ASN A 203 -14.96 1.55 -5.90
CA ASN A 203 -15.38 1.93 -7.24
C ASN A 203 -15.37 0.77 -8.25
N HIS A 204 -14.74 -0.36 -7.92
CA HIS A 204 -14.64 -1.53 -8.80
C HIS A 204 -15.05 -2.82 -8.08
N PRO A 205 -16.29 -2.92 -7.53
CA PRO A 205 -16.70 -4.05 -6.69
C PRO A 205 -16.66 -5.40 -7.43
N GLU A 206 -16.97 -5.43 -8.73
CA GLU A 206 -16.92 -6.65 -9.52
C GLU A 206 -15.48 -7.17 -9.68
N LEU A 207 -14.53 -6.26 -9.97
CA LEU A 207 -13.12 -6.58 -10.03
C LEU A 207 -12.58 -6.97 -8.65
N TYR A 208 -13.04 -6.27 -7.62
CA TYR A 208 -12.60 -6.50 -6.24
C TYR A 208 -12.90 -7.92 -5.75
N ARG A 209 -14.01 -8.53 -6.17
CA ARG A 209 -14.37 -9.90 -5.78
C ARG A 209 -13.30 -10.93 -6.12
N LEU A 210 -12.56 -10.72 -7.21
CA LEU A 210 -11.49 -11.63 -7.65
C LEU A 210 -10.35 -11.73 -6.62
N TYR A 211 -10.13 -10.70 -5.80
CA TYR A 211 -9.09 -10.72 -4.76
C TYR A 211 -9.38 -11.70 -3.62
N GLY A 212 -10.64 -12.10 -3.45
CA GLY A 212 -11.06 -13.11 -2.48
C GLY A 212 -10.95 -14.54 -2.98
N GLU A 213 -10.67 -14.76 -4.26
CA GLU A 213 -10.53 -16.09 -4.84
C GLU A 213 -9.30 -16.81 -4.29
N ARG A 214 -9.47 -18.09 -3.95
CA ARG A 214 -8.44 -18.91 -3.32
C ARG A 214 -7.42 -19.47 -4.28
N ALA A 215 -7.83 -19.73 -5.50
CA ALA A 215 -7.01 -20.33 -6.54
C ALA A 215 -7.53 -19.93 -7.92
N PHE A 216 -6.65 -20.02 -8.91
CA PHE A 216 -6.97 -19.83 -10.32
C PHE A 216 -6.34 -20.95 -11.14
N THR A 217 -7.12 -21.48 -12.10
CA THR A 217 -6.67 -22.55 -13.00
C THR A 217 -6.64 -22.02 -14.43
N TYR A 218 -5.50 -22.09 -15.06
CA TYR A 218 -5.33 -21.76 -16.48
C TYR A 218 -4.41 -22.77 -17.16
N ASN A 219 -4.70 -23.20 -18.38
CA ASN A 219 -3.95 -24.22 -19.14
C ASN A 219 -3.62 -25.49 -18.32
N GLY A 220 -4.56 -25.95 -17.49
CA GLY A 220 -4.36 -27.13 -16.63
C GLY A 220 -3.49 -26.87 -15.38
N HIS A 221 -2.96 -25.66 -15.19
CA HIS A 221 -2.16 -25.29 -14.03
C HIS A 221 -3.03 -24.58 -12.99
N THR A 222 -3.21 -25.18 -11.82
CA THR A 222 -3.88 -24.58 -10.67
C THR A 222 -2.85 -23.94 -9.75
N GLN A 223 -3.00 -22.66 -9.44
CA GLN A 223 -2.13 -21.90 -8.54
C GLN A 223 -2.97 -21.24 -7.44
N GLU A 224 -2.47 -21.27 -6.21
CA GLU A 224 -3.14 -20.68 -5.06
C GLU A 224 -2.88 -19.19 -4.93
N ASN A 225 -3.86 -18.47 -4.36
CA ASN A 225 -3.69 -17.08 -3.95
C ASN A 225 -2.72 -17.01 -2.76
N ARG A 226 -1.72 -16.15 -2.87
CA ARG A 226 -0.65 -16.01 -1.86
C ARG A 226 -1.00 -15.11 -0.69
N ASN A 227 -2.23 -14.56 -0.65
CA ASN A 227 -2.67 -13.71 0.45
C ASN A 227 -2.93 -14.54 1.72
N PRO A 228 -2.10 -14.38 2.77
CA PRO A 228 -2.18 -15.21 3.97
C PRO A 228 -3.39 -14.91 4.85
N LEU A 229 -4.11 -13.82 4.60
CA LEU A 229 -5.29 -13.45 5.39
C LEU A 229 -6.52 -14.26 4.98
N LEU A 230 -6.61 -14.65 3.69
CA LEU A 230 -7.76 -15.37 3.16
C LEU A 230 -7.96 -16.70 3.91
N GLY A 231 -9.14 -16.83 4.55
CA GLY A 231 -9.53 -18.00 5.35
C GLY A 231 -8.79 -18.16 6.66
N THR A 232 -7.93 -17.19 7.02
CA THR A 232 -7.26 -17.18 8.33
C THR A 232 -7.79 -16.07 9.21
N VAL A 233 -8.04 -14.88 8.64
CA VAL A 233 -8.63 -13.74 9.35
C VAL A 233 -10.10 -13.64 8.98
N ALA A 234 -10.97 -13.54 10.00
CA ALA A 234 -12.41 -13.39 9.78
C ALA A 234 -12.69 -12.14 8.94
N GLY A 235 -13.53 -12.31 7.89
CA GLY A 235 -13.91 -11.24 6.99
C GLY A 235 -12.82 -10.78 6.02
N ALA A 236 -11.67 -11.46 5.95
CA ALA A 236 -10.63 -11.14 4.97
C ALA A 236 -11.11 -11.46 3.54
N ASP A 237 -11.04 -10.48 2.65
CA ASP A 237 -11.58 -10.53 1.29
C ASP A 237 -10.61 -9.96 0.22
N GLY A 238 -9.38 -9.63 0.60
CA GLY A 238 -8.34 -9.11 -0.31
C GLY A 238 -7.06 -8.76 0.41
N LEU A 239 -6.06 -8.24 -0.25
CA LEU A 239 -5.93 -7.87 -1.65
C LEU A 239 -4.69 -8.55 -2.27
N LYS A 240 -3.50 -7.91 -2.14
CA LYS A 240 -2.34 -8.25 -2.96
C LYS A 240 -1.07 -8.39 -2.13
N THR A 241 -0.29 -9.41 -2.45
CA THR A 241 1.07 -9.61 -1.92
C THR A 241 2.12 -9.08 -2.89
N GLY A 242 3.27 -8.69 -2.35
CA GLY A 242 4.47 -8.34 -3.11
C GLY A 242 5.71 -8.96 -2.51
N HIS A 243 6.72 -9.19 -3.34
CA HIS A 243 8.06 -9.59 -2.94
C HIS A 243 9.05 -9.29 -4.06
N THR A 244 10.15 -8.65 -3.71
CA THR A 244 11.43 -8.59 -4.41
C THR A 244 12.52 -8.55 -3.34
N ASP A 245 13.75 -8.78 -3.70
CA ASP A 245 14.87 -8.71 -2.74
C ASP A 245 14.96 -7.32 -2.09
N ASP A 246 14.74 -6.27 -2.88
CA ASP A 246 14.78 -4.87 -2.39
C ASP A 246 13.58 -4.49 -1.51
N SER A 247 12.38 -5.01 -1.82
CA SER A 247 11.16 -4.65 -1.09
C SER A 247 10.93 -5.49 0.16
N GLY A 248 11.56 -6.66 0.26
CA GLY A 248 11.14 -7.71 1.19
C GLY A 248 9.72 -8.21 0.91
N PHE A 249 9.18 -9.01 1.81
CA PHE A 249 7.80 -9.52 1.72
C PHE A 249 6.81 -8.47 2.21
N GLY A 250 5.87 -8.11 1.33
CA GLY A 250 4.85 -7.10 1.58
C GLY A 250 3.42 -7.62 1.38
N LEU A 251 2.46 -6.87 1.91
CA LEU A 251 1.04 -7.17 1.84
C LEU A 251 0.21 -5.89 1.77
N VAL A 252 -0.75 -5.87 0.86
CA VAL A 252 -1.96 -5.07 0.98
C VAL A 252 -3.07 -6.02 1.38
N GLY A 253 -3.59 -5.87 2.59
CA GLY A 253 -4.65 -6.69 3.15
C GLY A 253 -5.95 -5.91 3.31
N SER A 254 -7.08 -6.60 3.26
CA SER A 254 -8.39 -6.04 3.55
C SER A 254 -9.26 -7.07 4.25
N ALA A 255 -10.04 -6.61 5.22
CA ALA A 255 -11.03 -7.40 5.92
C ALA A 255 -12.22 -6.53 6.33
N VAL A 256 -13.40 -7.16 6.47
CA VAL A 256 -14.63 -6.53 6.99
C VAL A 256 -15.07 -7.29 8.23
N GLN A 257 -15.22 -6.59 9.35
CA GLN A 257 -15.79 -7.14 10.58
C GLN A 257 -16.83 -6.16 11.15
N ASN A 258 -17.96 -6.67 11.57
CA ASN A 258 -19.07 -5.87 12.12
C ASN A 258 -19.48 -4.69 11.21
N GLY A 259 -19.42 -4.88 9.89
CA GLY A 259 -19.76 -3.85 8.91
C GLY A 259 -18.68 -2.78 8.69
N HIS A 260 -17.53 -2.86 9.36
CA HIS A 260 -16.41 -1.95 9.19
C HIS A 260 -15.29 -2.59 8.40
N ARG A 261 -14.74 -1.86 7.43
CA ARG A 261 -13.59 -2.30 6.63
C ARG A 261 -12.28 -1.75 7.21
N ARG A 262 -11.27 -2.61 7.24
CA ARG A 262 -9.86 -2.23 7.50
C ARG A 262 -8.99 -2.57 6.30
N ILE A 263 -8.09 -1.67 5.97
CA ILE A 263 -7.06 -1.85 4.95
C ILE A 263 -5.70 -1.76 5.62
N LEU A 264 -4.85 -2.73 5.37
CA LEU A 264 -3.50 -2.86 5.91
C LEU A 264 -2.50 -2.86 4.77
N VAL A 265 -1.43 -2.09 4.89
CA VAL A 265 -0.30 -2.12 3.95
C VAL A 265 1.00 -2.15 4.74
N PHE A 266 1.91 -3.03 4.34
CA PHE A 266 3.31 -3.05 4.82
C PHE A 266 4.23 -3.74 3.82
N ASN A 267 5.55 -3.55 4.00
CA ASN A 267 6.60 -4.31 3.31
C ASN A 267 7.80 -4.59 4.26
N GLY A 268 8.93 -5.05 3.72
CA GLY A 268 10.21 -5.13 4.43
C GLY A 268 10.43 -6.42 5.23
N LEU A 269 9.49 -7.38 5.20
CA LEU A 269 9.67 -8.62 5.93
C LEU A 269 10.57 -9.62 5.21
N ARG A 270 11.20 -10.54 5.97
CA ARG A 270 12.27 -11.41 5.48
C ARG A 270 11.77 -12.71 4.86
N SER A 271 10.52 -13.12 5.20
CA SER A 271 9.98 -14.39 4.74
C SER A 271 8.46 -14.35 4.54
N MET A 272 7.93 -15.36 3.83
CA MET A 272 6.48 -15.57 3.73
C MET A 272 5.85 -15.85 5.09
N ALA A 273 6.57 -16.53 5.99
CA ALA A 273 6.09 -16.83 7.34
C ALA A 273 5.95 -15.55 8.15
N ASP A 274 6.97 -14.67 8.11
CA ASP A 274 6.93 -13.37 8.79
C ASP A 274 5.79 -12.50 8.25
N ARG A 275 5.59 -12.45 6.92
CA ARG A 275 4.48 -11.74 6.27
C ARG A 275 3.12 -12.25 6.75
N ARG A 276 2.97 -13.58 6.87
CA ARG A 276 1.75 -14.20 7.37
C ARG A 276 1.49 -13.79 8.83
N GLU A 277 2.48 -13.93 9.68
CA GLU A 277 2.36 -13.61 11.11
C GLU A 277 2.07 -12.12 11.33
N ALA A 278 2.86 -11.24 10.74
CA ALA A 278 2.64 -9.80 10.83
C ALA A 278 1.28 -9.38 10.24
N GLY A 279 0.90 -9.93 9.09
CA GLY A 279 -0.38 -9.62 8.46
C GLY A 279 -1.58 -9.98 9.35
N ILE A 280 -1.57 -11.16 9.96
CA ILE A 280 -2.63 -11.62 10.88
C ILE A 280 -2.67 -10.72 12.14
N ASN A 281 -1.51 -10.47 12.76
CA ASN A 281 -1.43 -9.71 14.00
C ASN A 281 -1.82 -8.24 13.79
N LEU A 282 -1.33 -7.59 12.73
CA LEU A 282 -1.67 -6.21 12.41
C LEU A 282 -3.14 -6.06 12.00
N MET A 283 -3.71 -7.02 11.25
CA MET A 283 -5.14 -6.95 10.89
C MET A 283 -6.03 -7.16 12.12
N ARG A 284 -5.65 -8.05 13.05
CA ARG A 284 -6.35 -8.19 14.33
C ARG A 284 -6.28 -6.89 15.15
N ALA A 285 -5.08 -6.34 15.31
CA ALA A 285 -4.88 -5.06 16.00
C ALA A 285 -5.71 -3.93 15.36
N ALA A 286 -5.85 -3.92 14.01
CA ALA A 286 -6.65 -2.93 13.30
C ALA A 286 -8.12 -2.88 13.74
N PHE A 287 -8.69 -4.00 14.15
CA PHE A 287 -10.05 -4.07 14.68
C PHE A 287 -10.13 -3.90 16.20
N GLU A 288 -9.16 -4.44 16.94
CA GLU A 288 -9.20 -4.49 18.40
C GLU A 288 -8.66 -3.21 19.07
N GLN A 289 -7.64 -2.56 18.48
CA GLN A 289 -6.91 -1.47 19.15
C GLN A 289 -7.19 -0.09 18.56
N TYR A 290 -7.69 -0.03 17.32
CA TYR A 290 -7.87 1.23 16.60
C TYR A 290 -9.33 1.51 16.33
N ALA A 291 -9.66 2.80 16.35
CA ALA A 291 -11.01 3.28 16.05
C ALA A 291 -10.96 4.57 15.23
N THR A 292 -12.13 5.06 14.86
CA THR A 292 -12.32 6.38 14.26
C THR A 292 -13.25 7.22 15.12
N GLN A 293 -13.00 8.52 15.17
CA GLN A 293 -13.88 9.51 15.78
C GLN A 293 -14.25 10.57 14.76
N ARG A 294 -15.54 10.77 14.53
CA ARG A 294 -16.03 11.86 13.68
C ARG A 294 -16.00 13.15 14.48
N ILE A 295 -15.19 14.11 14.03
CA ILE A 295 -15.03 15.44 14.64
C ILE A 295 -16.08 16.41 14.12
N ALA A 296 -16.39 16.37 12.81
CA ALA A 296 -17.38 17.21 12.20
C ALA A 296 -18.02 16.53 10.97
N ARG A 297 -19.25 16.90 10.64
CA ARG A 297 -19.92 16.53 9.39
C ARG A 297 -19.68 17.60 8.33
N ARG A 298 -19.75 17.21 7.08
CA ARG A 298 -19.74 18.14 5.94
C ARG A 298 -20.79 19.23 6.14
N GLY A 299 -20.41 20.51 5.95
CA GLY A 299 -21.29 21.65 6.14
C GLY A 299 -21.51 22.07 7.59
N GLN A 300 -21.00 21.34 8.57
CA GLN A 300 -21.10 21.72 9.97
C GLN A 300 -20.28 22.98 10.24
N GLN A 301 -20.88 23.99 10.84
CA GLN A 301 -20.19 25.19 11.31
C GLN A 301 -19.39 24.89 12.57
N LEU A 302 -18.11 25.29 12.54
CA LEU A 302 -17.13 25.03 13.63
C LEU A 302 -16.62 26.32 14.28
N GLY A 303 -17.08 27.45 13.81
CA GLY A 303 -16.69 28.76 14.34
C GLY A 303 -16.99 29.87 13.35
N GLU A 304 -16.48 31.07 13.66
CA GLU A 304 -16.55 32.26 12.82
C GLU A 304 -15.18 32.94 12.76
N ALA A 305 -14.84 33.47 11.59
CA ALA A 305 -13.66 34.30 11.41
C ALA A 305 -14.05 35.76 11.23
N GLN A 306 -13.31 36.68 11.82
CA GLN A 306 -13.49 38.12 11.61
C GLN A 306 -13.13 38.52 10.18
N VAL A 307 -13.91 39.41 9.60
CA VAL A 307 -13.73 39.90 8.21
C VAL A 307 -13.46 41.39 8.21
N TYR A 308 -12.40 41.78 7.51
CA TYR A 308 -12.04 43.19 7.27
C TYR A 308 -12.57 43.66 5.91
N LEU A 309 -13.16 44.85 5.87
CA LEU A 309 -13.75 45.47 4.70
C LEU A 309 -14.79 44.58 3.98
N GLY A 310 -15.54 43.79 4.73
CA GLY A 310 -16.60 42.93 4.24
C GLY A 310 -18.00 43.54 4.39
N SER A 311 -18.96 43.04 3.62
CA SER A 311 -20.39 43.31 3.79
C SER A 311 -20.96 42.71 5.09
N ARG A 312 -20.19 41.86 5.77
CA ARG A 312 -20.46 41.30 7.10
C ARG A 312 -19.19 41.30 7.93
N ALA A 313 -19.34 41.44 9.23
CA ALA A 313 -18.21 41.46 10.19
C ALA A 313 -17.55 40.10 10.38
N THR A 314 -18.30 39.02 10.16
CA THR A 314 -17.82 37.62 10.33
C THR A 314 -18.18 36.75 9.13
N ALA A 315 -17.41 35.67 8.94
CA ALA A 315 -17.64 34.59 8.00
C ALA A 315 -17.78 33.28 8.76
N PRO A 316 -18.86 32.49 8.54
CA PRO A 316 -19.01 31.19 9.15
C PRO A 316 -17.97 30.22 8.56
N LEU A 317 -17.28 29.49 9.43
CA LEU A 317 -16.27 28.50 9.08
C LEU A 317 -16.91 27.13 9.11
N VAL A 318 -17.02 26.47 7.97
CA VAL A 318 -17.68 25.17 7.84
C VAL A 318 -16.71 24.08 7.35
N ALA A 319 -16.96 22.86 7.79
CA ALA A 319 -16.23 21.70 7.30
C ALA A 319 -16.58 21.42 5.83
N GLN A 320 -15.59 21.39 4.95
CA GLN A 320 -15.80 21.10 3.52
C GLN A 320 -16.26 19.68 3.26
N ASN A 321 -15.76 18.73 4.07
CA ASN A 321 -16.10 17.30 4.05
C ASN A 321 -16.28 16.81 5.48
N ASP A 322 -16.74 15.55 5.65
CA ASP A 322 -16.69 14.90 6.96
C ASP A 322 -15.24 14.89 7.46
N ILE A 323 -15.04 15.29 8.71
CA ILE A 323 -13.74 15.25 9.38
C ILE A 323 -13.75 14.05 10.33
N VAL A 324 -13.00 13.02 9.97
CA VAL A 324 -12.84 11.79 10.74
C VAL A 324 -11.37 11.62 11.09
N VAL A 325 -11.10 11.39 12.36
CA VAL A 325 -9.74 11.12 12.88
C VAL A 325 -9.67 9.68 13.31
N GLY A 326 -8.64 8.98 12.85
CA GLY A 326 -8.33 7.62 13.25
C GLY A 326 -7.11 7.58 14.16
N GLY A 327 -7.07 6.57 15.02
CA GLY A 327 -5.95 6.33 15.94
C GLY A 327 -6.24 5.23 16.96
N PRO A 328 -5.30 4.95 17.88
CA PRO A 328 -5.56 4.06 19.01
C PRO A 328 -6.76 4.57 19.82
N GLN A 329 -7.62 3.65 20.28
CA GLN A 329 -8.85 4.00 21.03
C GLN A 329 -8.57 4.89 22.25
N ALA A 330 -7.49 4.60 22.98
CA ALA A 330 -7.08 5.37 24.15
C ALA A 330 -6.70 6.83 23.82
N VAL A 331 -6.15 7.07 22.62
CA VAL A 331 -5.74 8.40 22.14
C VAL A 331 -6.95 9.23 21.73
N LEU A 332 -7.94 8.61 21.11
CA LEU A 332 -9.13 9.30 20.60
C LEU A 332 -9.96 9.94 21.72
N ALA A 333 -9.97 9.36 22.92
CA ALA A 333 -10.67 9.93 24.07
C ALA A 333 -10.10 11.28 24.55
N GLY A 334 -8.83 11.58 24.22
CA GLY A 334 -8.12 12.79 24.63
C GLY A 334 -7.94 13.84 23.53
N LEU A 335 -8.68 13.74 22.40
CA LEU A 335 -8.57 14.69 21.30
C LEU A 335 -9.00 16.11 21.71
N ARG A 336 -8.21 17.09 21.28
CA ARG A 336 -8.52 18.51 21.39
C ARG A 336 -8.60 19.11 20.00
N THR A 337 -9.51 20.06 19.81
CA THR A 337 -9.70 20.74 18.53
C THR A 337 -9.72 22.25 18.72
N HIS A 338 -9.09 22.98 17.82
CA HIS A 338 -9.18 24.42 17.76
C HIS A 338 -9.10 24.88 16.29
N VAL A 339 -9.65 26.06 16.02
CA VAL A 339 -9.64 26.67 14.67
C VAL A 339 -8.50 27.68 14.58
N VAL A 340 -7.77 27.64 13.47
CA VAL A 340 -6.68 28.58 13.16
C VAL A 340 -6.97 29.23 11.82
N TYR A 341 -6.87 30.58 11.77
CA TYR A 341 -6.94 31.35 10.55
C TYR A 341 -6.06 32.61 10.63
N ALA A 342 -5.62 33.11 9.47
CA ALA A 342 -4.92 34.39 9.38
C ALA A 342 -5.97 35.50 9.33
N GLY A 343 -6.20 36.13 10.48
CA GLY A 343 -7.25 37.12 10.59
C GLY A 343 -6.78 38.54 10.87
N PRO A 344 -7.67 39.52 10.58
CA PRO A 344 -8.99 39.39 10.00
C PRO A 344 -8.94 39.01 8.50
N LEU A 345 -9.90 38.19 8.03
CA LEU A 345 -10.01 37.78 6.62
C LEU A 345 -10.39 38.99 5.76
N ARG A 346 -9.72 39.17 4.65
CA ARG A 346 -9.99 40.30 3.74
C ARG A 346 -11.09 39.96 2.73
N ALA A 347 -12.18 40.73 2.72
CA ALA A 347 -13.21 40.59 1.71
C ALA A 347 -12.75 41.10 0.32
N PRO A 348 -13.33 40.60 -0.81
CA PRO A 348 -14.44 39.67 -0.88
C PRO A 348 -14.00 38.21 -0.64
N ILE A 349 -14.90 37.39 -0.07
CA ILE A 349 -14.67 35.97 0.19
C ILE A 349 -15.76 35.16 -0.55
N ALA A 350 -15.35 34.20 -1.37
CA ALA A 350 -16.30 33.30 -2.03
C ALA A 350 -16.84 32.24 -1.08
N GLN A 351 -18.10 31.83 -1.25
CA GLN A 351 -18.60 30.62 -0.59
C GLN A 351 -17.78 29.41 -1.05
N GLY A 352 -17.39 28.54 -0.11
CA GLY A 352 -16.53 27.37 -0.38
C GLY A 352 -15.04 27.70 -0.47
N GLN A 353 -14.63 28.97 -0.37
CA GLN A 353 -13.21 29.34 -0.31
C GLN A 353 -12.60 28.85 0.99
N VAL A 354 -11.43 28.19 0.92
CA VAL A 354 -10.66 27.77 2.11
C VAL A 354 -10.12 29.03 2.79
N VAL A 355 -10.48 29.25 4.05
CA VAL A 355 -10.16 30.46 4.81
C VAL A 355 -9.61 30.17 6.22
N ALA A 356 -9.68 28.93 6.69
CA ALA A 356 -9.22 28.52 8.01
C ALA A 356 -8.82 27.03 8.01
N GLN A 357 -8.30 26.57 9.13
CA GLN A 357 -8.00 25.17 9.38
C GLN A 357 -8.55 24.75 10.75
N LEU A 358 -9.16 23.57 10.82
CA LEU A 358 -9.37 22.87 12.06
C LEU A 358 -8.10 22.09 12.41
N VAL A 359 -7.52 22.35 13.55
CA VAL A 359 -6.37 21.63 14.09
C VAL A 359 -6.91 20.60 15.08
N VAL A 360 -6.47 19.35 14.93
CA VAL A 360 -6.83 18.24 15.84
C VAL A 360 -5.54 17.68 16.42
N GLU A 361 -5.48 17.65 17.74
CA GLU A 361 -4.32 17.19 18.51
C GLU A 361 -4.75 16.17 19.56
N GLY A 362 -3.84 15.28 19.92
CA GLY A 362 -4.05 14.28 20.97
C GLY A 362 -2.73 13.72 21.48
N PRO A 363 -2.70 13.09 22.66
CA PRO A 363 -1.49 12.50 23.22
C PRO A 363 -0.92 11.44 22.27
N GLY A 364 0.32 11.62 21.81
CA GLY A 364 0.97 10.68 20.87
C GLY A 364 0.42 10.66 19.44
N LEU A 365 -0.50 11.57 19.10
CA LEU A 365 -1.02 11.73 17.74
C LEU A 365 -0.27 12.87 17.04
N GLN A 366 0.17 12.64 15.80
CA GLN A 366 0.63 13.75 14.96
C GLN A 366 -0.50 14.73 14.74
N THR A 367 -0.23 16.04 14.93
CA THR A 367 -1.20 17.11 14.67
C THR A 367 -1.79 17.01 13.27
N LYS A 368 -3.11 16.88 13.18
CA LYS A 368 -3.83 16.84 11.92
C LYS A 368 -4.50 18.19 11.65
N ARG A 369 -4.47 18.64 10.38
CA ARG A 369 -5.05 19.92 9.94
C ARG A 369 -6.04 19.65 8.83
N PHE A 370 -7.24 20.17 8.98
CA PHE A 370 -8.33 20.03 8.02
C PHE A 370 -8.78 21.38 7.51
N PRO A 371 -8.95 21.59 6.20
CA PRO A 371 -9.40 22.85 5.66
C PRO A 371 -10.84 23.17 6.10
N LEU A 372 -11.06 24.40 6.53
CA LEU A 372 -12.38 24.97 6.72
C LEU A 372 -12.64 26.03 5.64
N VAL A 373 -13.86 26.03 5.12
CA VAL A 373 -14.28 26.94 4.06
C VAL A 373 -15.28 27.96 4.57
N SER A 374 -15.39 29.10 3.89
CA SER A 374 -16.48 30.05 4.16
C SER A 374 -17.83 29.41 3.79
N GLY A 375 -18.74 29.33 4.75
CA GLY A 375 -20.07 28.79 4.55
C GLY A 375 -20.98 29.68 3.68
N GLN A 376 -20.59 30.94 3.45
CA GLN A 376 -21.35 31.91 2.66
C GLN A 376 -20.42 32.86 1.89
N ARG A 377 -20.96 33.50 0.86
CA ARG A 377 -20.26 34.58 0.15
C ARG A 377 -20.29 35.86 0.99
N ILE A 378 -19.13 36.54 1.16
CA ILE A 378 -19.01 37.84 1.78
C ILE A 378 -18.54 38.82 0.71
N GLY A 379 -19.38 39.78 0.40
CA GLY A 379 -19.03 40.89 -0.53
C GLY A 379 -18.05 41.89 0.11
N GLY A 380 -17.45 42.74 -0.68
CA GLY A 380 -16.69 43.86 -0.17
C GLY A 380 -17.61 44.91 0.50
N ALA A 381 -17.08 45.65 1.47
CA ALA A 381 -17.79 46.77 2.09
C ALA A 381 -18.12 47.83 1.07
N ASN A 382 -19.26 48.54 1.28
CA ASN A 382 -19.62 49.72 0.48
C ASN A 382 -18.56 50.80 0.63
N TRP A 383 -18.43 51.67 -0.39
CA TRP A 383 -17.42 52.74 -0.38
C TRP A 383 -17.49 53.63 0.88
N PHE A 384 -18.69 53.90 1.42
CA PHE A 384 -18.88 54.63 2.67
C PHE A 384 -18.26 53.93 3.90
N ALA A 385 -18.42 52.60 4.00
CA ALA A 385 -17.81 51.83 5.07
C ALA A 385 -16.29 51.80 4.96
N LYS A 386 -15.74 51.78 3.75
CA LYS A 386 -14.29 51.86 3.51
C LYS A 386 -13.71 53.20 3.92
N ALA A 387 -14.44 54.31 3.62
CA ALA A 387 -14.03 55.66 4.01
C ALA A 387 -14.06 55.88 5.52
N TRP A 388 -15.07 55.32 6.21
CA TRP A 388 -15.20 55.40 7.67
C TRP A 388 -14.11 54.60 8.42
N GLU A 389 -13.76 53.42 7.93
CA GLU A 389 -12.69 52.57 8.49
C GLU A 389 -11.31 53.25 8.27
N GLY A 390 -11.08 53.85 7.11
CA GLY A 390 -9.88 54.67 6.85
C GLY A 390 -9.70 55.82 7.81
N LEU A 391 -10.79 56.52 8.14
CA LEU A 391 -10.80 57.56 9.19
C LEU A 391 -10.49 57.01 10.58
N ARG A 392 -11.05 55.89 10.95
CA ARG A 392 -10.83 55.26 12.27
C ARG A 392 -9.36 54.85 12.51
N VAL A 393 -8.72 54.26 11.49
CA VAL A 393 -7.30 53.85 11.52
C VAL A 393 -6.39 55.07 11.63
N THR A 394 -6.74 56.18 10.98
CA THR A 394 -5.96 57.43 11.04
C THR A 394 -6.03 58.10 12.42
N PHE A 395 -7.15 57.97 13.12
CA PHE A 395 -7.33 58.58 14.46
C PHE A 395 -6.88 57.67 15.60
N SER A 396 -6.72 56.34 15.42
CA SER A 396 -6.21 55.44 16.47
C SER A 396 -4.69 55.26 16.46
N GLY A 397 -3.98 55.82 15.50
CA GLY A 397 -2.52 55.81 15.40
C GLY A 397 -1.80 57.02 15.97
N ALA A 398 -2.52 57.91 16.70
CA ALA A 398 -1.94 59.09 17.35
C ALA A 398 -2.09 58.95 18.88
N HIS A 399 -1.37 58.02 19.49
CA HIS A 399 -0.99 58.02 20.92
C HIS A 399 0.30 57.26 21.12
#